data_5e17ed1ea66454a56a3a7f8ca37f45ea
#
_entry.id   5e17ed1ea66454a56a3a7f8ca37f45ea
#
_cell.length_a   1.000
_cell.length_b   1.000
_cell.length_c   1.000
_cell.angle_alpha   90.00
_cell.angle_beta   90.00
_cell.angle_gamma   90.00
#
_symmetry.space_group_name_H-M   'P 1'
#
loop_
_entity.id
_entity.type
_entity.pdbx_description
1 polymer ?
#
loop_
_entity_poly.entity_id
_entity_poly.type
_entity_poly.pdbx_seq_one_letter_code
_entity_poly.pdbx_strand_id
1 'polypeptide(L)'
;MKRSTYIWSLLVGCVAFATSCDLTENVQVKADKSMIFGSKSGLELYSNSFYKALPTLKNGFMQDKMCDVGAVSNTDTFIKQGAYNTETATSWSWGTLKNVNYFIDGCNDPKYCTVEAETRDNYLGIARWFRAWFYYDKLTTYGEVPWFPNDIQSYQNDVMYKDRDSRDVIIRNLIADLDFAYEHIQATSSTGSATLTRWAAAALKSRVCLFEAAYRRYHNLTGLEITPEELYREAAKAAKLVIDNSGCSLNTAAGKKGAYRDLFYSETPLTQEVILAVCANEKSGIFGEQNWWFNARSYGLCWSLVRSFVHTYLKQDGTPFTAAADYAVKSFAEEMEGRDLRLEQTVRGRNFLWDGKTAVADIKNLSLTGYQVIKYTLDESKYDGGAKNINSIPLIRYAEVLLNYAEAQAELGVITDSEWALTVGALRKRAGITGGTETLPTTVDSYLQRTFYPDVTSPVLLEIRRERAIELVAEGMRFDDLRRWKCGSLMETLPWSGIHIPGLEQPVDVNGDGVNDYYFTEGEVASAPAAYKNIAVRVNQDGVGLYAEANPVSGYDLVYKTGAGDRYWYPDGRQYLYPIPAKVIRDYRNAGYTISQNPEWDNE
;
A
#
# COMPACT_ATOMS: atom_id res chain seq x y z
N MET A 1 26.99 83.72 9.41
CA MET A 1 27.33 83.94 7.99
C MET A 1 28.39 82.95 7.58
N LYS A 2 28.00 81.91 6.82
CA LYS A 2 28.80 81.04 5.93
C LYS A 2 27.94 79.84 5.54
N ARG A 3 27.14 80.00 4.53
CA ARG A 3 26.47 78.95 3.81
C ARG A 3 26.51 79.38 2.34
N SER A 4 27.35 78.80 1.54
CA SER A 4 27.26 78.81 0.09
C SER A 4 28.60 78.37 -0.49
N THR A 5 28.94 77.08 -0.54
CA THR A 5 30.02 76.55 -1.39
C THR A 5 30.00 75.01 -1.55
N TYR A 6 28.89 74.36 -1.31
CA TYR A 6 28.86 72.89 -1.45
C TYR A 6 27.78 72.34 -2.44
N ILE A 7 27.27 73.17 -3.36
CA ILE A 7 26.21 72.73 -4.27
C ILE A 7 26.74 72.46 -5.71
N TRP A 8 27.96 72.78 -6.01
CA TRP A 8 28.49 72.58 -7.39
C TRP A 8 29.38 71.36 -7.57
N SER A 9 29.70 70.59 -6.54
CA SER A 9 30.51 69.37 -6.63
C SER A 9 29.69 68.09 -6.75
N LEU A 10 28.35 68.16 -6.67
CA LEU A 10 27.47 66.99 -6.76
C LEU A 10 26.79 66.81 -8.13
N LEU A 11 27.00 67.72 -9.07
CA LEU A 11 26.35 67.64 -10.40
C LEU A 11 27.28 67.15 -11.53
N VAL A 12 28.55 66.91 -11.27
CA VAL A 12 29.50 66.39 -12.26
C VAL A 12 29.77 64.90 -12.03
N GLY A 13 29.35 64.33 -10.89
CA GLY A 13 29.51 62.92 -10.58
C GLY A 13 28.39 61.97 -11.12
N CYS A 14 27.27 62.53 -11.61
CA CYS A 14 26.10 61.72 -12.01
C CYS A 14 25.97 61.50 -13.54
N VAL A 15 26.91 61.96 -14.36
CA VAL A 15 26.81 61.80 -15.82
C VAL A 15 27.78 60.75 -16.37
N ALA A 16 28.64 60.13 -15.54
CA ALA A 16 29.65 59.17 -16.01
C ALA A 16 29.30 57.69 -15.70
N PHE A 17 28.07 57.37 -15.24
CA PHE A 17 27.62 55.96 -15.00
C PHE A 17 26.36 55.56 -15.76
N ALA A 18 26.11 56.21 -16.90
CA ALA A 18 24.98 55.83 -17.76
C ALA A 18 25.48 55.22 -19.10
N THR A 19 26.59 54.45 -19.04
CA THR A 19 26.92 53.59 -20.17
C THR A 19 27.23 52.21 -19.66
N SER A 20 26.41 51.32 -20.11
CA SER A 20 26.59 49.88 -20.08
C SER A 20 26.35 49.18 -18.74
N CYS A 21 25.16 48.68 -18.64
CA CYS A 21 24.96 47.27 -18.44
C CYS A 21 23.63 46.95 -19.12
N ASP A 22 23.73 46.46 -20.32
CA ASP A 22 22.70 45.69 -20.94
C ASP A 22 22.62 44.36 -20.15
N LEU A 23 22.03 44.44 -18.96
CA LEU A 23 21.60 43.31 -18.16
C LEU A 23 20.34 42.78 -18.80
N THR A 24 20.42 42.29 -20.01
CA THR A 24 19.59 41.19 -20.44
C THR A 24 20.07 39.96 -19.66
N GLU A 25 19.85 39.94 -18.36
CA GLU A 25 19.73 38.68 -17.65
C GLU A 25 18.56 37.96 -18.29
N ASN A 26 18.83 37.21 -19.32
CA ASN A 26 18.07 36.02 -19.60
C ASN A 26 18.23 35.15 -18.35
N VAL A 27 17.38 35.36 -17.37
CA VAL A 27 17.15 34.40 -16.30
C VAL A 27 16.60 33.16 -17.00
N GLN A 28 17.49 32.37 -17.59
CA GLN A 28 17.19 31.01 -18.04
C GLN A 28 16.99 30.15 -16.81
N VAL A 29 15.83 30.32 -16.13
CA VAL A 29 15.37 29.46 -15.05
C VAL A 29 14.86 28.12 -15.60
N LYS A 30 14.86 27.93 -16.94
CA LYS A 30 14.63 26.62 -17.56
C LYS A 30 15.95 26.11 -18.10
N ALA A 31 16.42 24.96 -17.55
CA ALA A 31 17.52 24.22 -18.16
C ALA A 31 17.20 24.05 -19.65
N ASP A 32 18.13 24.41 -20.52
CA ASP A 32 17.98 24.23 -21.96
C ASP A 32 17.75 22.74 -22.24
N LYS A 33 16.85 22.42 -23.15
CA LYS A 33 16.59 21.04 -23.56
C LYS A 33 17.85 20.28 -23.93
N SER A 34 18.85 20.95 -24.56
CA SER A 34 20.12 20.35 -24.89
C SER A 34 20.96 19.94 -23.66
N MET A 35 20.82 20.64 -22.54
CA MET A 35 21.50 20.26 -21.29
C MET A 35 20.88 18.99 -20.66
N ILE A 36 19.56 18.81 -20.81
CA ILE A 36 18.86 17.63 -20.29
C ILE A 36 19.10 16.42 -21.20
N PHE A 37 18.84 16.57 -22.50
CA PHE A 37 18.75 15.45 -23.44
C PHE A 37 20.05 15.18 -24.20
N GLY A 38 21.02 16.12 -24.19
CA GLY A 38 22.28 16.00 -24.90
C GLY A 38 23.37 15.20 -24.19
N SER A 39 23.11 14.70 -22.97
CA SER A 39 24.11 13.94 -22.22
C SER A 39 23.48 12.88 -21.32
N LYS A 40 24.24 11.81 -21.05
CA LYS A 40 23.83 10.76 -20.10
C LYS A 40 23.52 11.34 -18.71
N SER A 41 24.37 12.24 -18.21
CA SER A 41 24.18 12.85 -16.88
C SER A 41 22.92 13.73 -16.81
N GLY A 42 22.57 14.41 -17.90
CA GLY A 42 21.32 15.17 -17.99
C GLY A 42 20.09 14.27 -17.93
N LEU A 43 20.09 13.17 -18.68
CA LEU A 43 19.03 12.16 -18.64
C LEU A 43 18.89 11.54 -17.25
N GLU A 44 20.01 11.17 -16.62
CA GLU A 44 20.03 10.59 -15.27
C GLU A 44 19.47 11.57 -14.22
N LEU A 45 19.98 12.80 -14.21
CA LEU A 45 19.55 13.82 -13.24
C LEU A 45 18.04 14.11 -13.36
N TYR A 46 17.54 14.21 -14.60
CA TYR A 46 16.12 14.47 -14.81
C TYR A 46 15.26 13.27 -14.40
N SER A 47 15.63 12.06 -14.83
CA SER A 47 14.87 10.82 -14.52
C SER A 47 14.83 10.53 -13.01
N ASN A 48 15.84 10.95 -12.24
CA ASN A 48 15.82 10.86 -10.78
C ASN A 48 14.68 11.68 -10.16
N SER A 49 14.17 12.72 -10.84
CA SER A 49 13.01 13.48 -10.35
C SER A 49 11.72 12.68 -10.32
N PHE A 50 11.61 11.61 -11.12
CA PHE A 50 10.41 10.76 -11.20
C PHE A 50 10.16 9.96 -9.94
N TYR A 51 11.21 9.62 -9.17
CA TYR A 51 11.08 8.89 -7.91
C TYR A 51 10.23 9.63 -6.86
N LYS A 52 10.00 10.93 -7.04
CA LYS A 52 9.03 11.71 -6.23
C LYS A 52 7.57 11.25 -6.42
N ALA A 53 7.28 10.49 -7.48
CA ALA A 53 5.97 9.90 -7.71
C ALA A 53 5.71 8.62 -6.89
N LEU A 54 6.75 8.04 -6.29
CA LEU A 54 6.61 6.91 -5.39
C LEU A 54 6.03 7.35 -4.04
N PRO A 55 5.37 6.44 -3.29
CA PRO A 55 4.99 6.70 -1.90
C PRO A 55 6.17 7.19 -1.06
N THR A 56 5.92 7.96 -0.03
CA THR A 56 6.97 8.44 0.87
C THR A 56 7.12 7.53 2.09
N LEU A 57 8.22 7.66 2.82
CA LEU A 57 8.42 6.99 4.11
C LEU A 57 7.38 7.37 5.17
N LYS A 58 6.63 8.45 4.94
CA LYS A 58 5.61 8.94 5.87
C LYS A 58 4.24 8.31 5.64
N ASN A 59 3.93 7.87 4.43
CA ASN A 59 2.59 7.41 4.06
C ASN A 59 2.55 6.09 3.26
N GLY A 60 3.69 5.51 2.88
CA GLY A 60 3.72 4.28 2.09
C GLY A 60 3.03 3.09 2.77
N PHE A 61 3.11 3.01 4.11
CA PHE A 61 2.50 1.95 4.93
C PHE A 61 1.04 2.23 5.34
N MET A 62 0.52 3.43 5.08
CA MET A 62 -0.85 3.84 5.48
C MET A 62 -1.92 3.43 4.46
N GLN A 63 -1.55 2.82 3.35
CA GLN A 63 -2.46 2.52 2.25
C GLN A 63 -3.54 1.50 2.62
N ASP A 64 -3.29 0.63 3.62
CA ASP A 64 -4.28 -0.34 4.13
C ASP A 64 -5.21 0.20 5.25
N LYS A 65 -5.30 1.51 5.45
CA LYS A 65 -6.28 2.08 6.39
C LYS A 65 -7.75 1.82 5.98
N MET A 66 -8.01 1.57 4.69
CA MET A 66 -9.28 1.10 4.16
C MET A 66 -9.17 -0.38 3.82
N CYS A 67 -9.48 -1.25 4.78
CA CYS A 67 -9.52 -2.68 4.55
C CYS A 67 -10.48 -3.37 5.54
N ASP A 68 -10.77 -4.62 5.27
CA ASP A 68 -11.61 -5.48 6.08
C ASP A 68 -10.87 -6.13 7.26
N VAL A 69 -9.54 -6.23 7.19
CA VAL A 69 -8.71 -6.98 8.14
C VAL A 69 -8.18 -6.15 9.31
N GLY A 70 -8.45 -4.84 9.31
CA GLY A 70 -7.94 -3.91 10.31
C GLY A 70 -8.97 -2.94 10.86
N ALA A 71 -8.93 -2.71 12.17
CA ALA A 71 -9.65 -1.64 12.85
C ALA A 71 -8.77 -0.38 12.93
N VAL A 72 -9.35 0.80 12.72
CA VAL A 72 -8.66 2.09 12.76
C VAL A 72 -9.42 3.09 13.63
N SER A 73 -8.70 4.00 14.26
CA SER A 73 -9.30 5.02 15.12
C SER A 73 -10.13 6.06 14.35
N ASN A 74 -9.87 6.22 13.06
CA ASN A 74 -10.58 7.17 12.19
C ASN A 74 -10.84 6.53 10.83
N THR A 75 -12.10 6.17 10.59
CA THR A 75 -12.54 5.58 9.33
C THR A 75 -12.46 6.60 8.20
N ASP A 76 -11.98 6.18 7.03
CA ASP A 76 -11.89 7.04 5.86
C ASP A 76 -13.28 7.48 5.38
N THR A 77 -13.40 8.73 4.92
CA THR A 77 -14.68 9.28 4.43
C THR A 77 -15.23 8.52 3.24
N PHE A 78 -14.37 7.89 2.42
CA PHE A 78 -14.78 7.12 1.26
C PHE A 78 -15.67 5.91 1.61
N ILE A 79 -15.50 5.35 2.81
CA ILE A 79 -16.30 4.23 3.31
C ILE A 79 -17.28 4.64 4.42
N LYS A 80 -17.66 5.92 4.47
CA LYS A 80 -18.72 6.43 5.36
C LYS A 80 -19.93 6.86 4.54
N GLN A 81 -21.12 6.52 5.02
CA GLN A 81 -22.37 6.89 4.34
C GLN A 81 -22.49 8.41 4.19
N GLY A 82 -22.69 8.88 2.96
CA GLY A 82 -22.91 10.29 2.65
C GLY A 82 -21.72 11.23 2.87
N ALA A 83 -20.55 10.73 3.30
CA ALA A 83 -19.40 11.58 3.59
C ALA A 83 -18.49 11.85 2.39
N TYR A 84 -18.54 11.01 1.36
CA TYR A 84 -17.77 11.16 0.13
C TYR A 84 -18.72 11.20 -1.07
N ASN A 85 -18.52 12.19 -1.95
CA ASN A 85 -19.32 12.39 -3.15
C ASN A 85 -18.50 13.13 -4.23
N THR A 86 -19.12 13.43 -5.38
CA THR A 86 -18.46 14.09 -6.50
C THR A 86 -17.91 15.48 -6.16
N GLU A 87 -18.55 16.24 -5.26
CA GLU A 87 -18.08 17.57 -4.83
C GLU A 87 -16.90 17.50 -3.86
N THR A 88 -16.80 16.44 -3.04
CA THR A 88 -15.69 16.24 -2.10
C THR A 88 -14.48 15.55 -2.74
N ALA A 89 -14.66 14.95 -3.92
CA ALA A 89 -13.58 14.31 -4.66
C ALA A 89 -12.58 15.35 -5.21
N THR A 90 -11.27 15.13 -5.00
CA THR A 90 -10.22 16.10 -5.38
C THR A 90 -9.05 15.51 -6.16
N SER A 91 -8.97 14.19 -6.32
CA SER A 91 -7.75 13.49 -6.73
C SER A 91 -7.48 13.41 -8.25
N TRP A 92 -7.94 14.39 -9.05
CA TRP A 92 -7.75 14.44 -10.50
C TRP A 92 -6.53 15.28 -10.90
N SER A 93 -5.30 14.76 -10.66
CA SER A 93 -4.05 15.47 -10.96
C SER A 93 -3.24 14.75 -12.04
N TRP A 94 -2.64 15.53 -12.97
CA TRP A 94 -1.88 15.06 -14.13
C TRP A 94 -0.45 15.59 -14.18
N GLY A 95 0.00 16.30 -13.14
CA GLY A 95 1.31 16.95 -13.09
C GLY A 95 2.49 15.97 -13.23
N THR A 96 2.40 14.80 -12.58
CA THR A 96 3.42 13.75 -12.70
C THR A 96 3.52 13.25 -14.14
N LEU A 97 2.39 12.98 -14.80
CA LEU A 97 2.37 12.54 -16.19
C LEU A 97 2.98 13.57 -17.14
N LYS A 98 2.65 14.84 -16.96
CA LYS A 98 3.23 15.93 -17.77
C LYS A 98 4.75 15.92 -17.70
N ASN A 99 5.32 15.78 -16.50
CA ASN A 99 6.78 15.73 -16.31
C ASN A 99 7.39 14.51 -17.01
N VAL A 100 6.75 13.34 -16.91
CA VAL A 100 7.22 12.11 -17.56
C VAL A 100 7.11 12.20 -19.08
N ASN A 101 5.98 12.66 -19.61
CA ASN A 101 5.77 12.79 -21.06
C ASN A 101 6.72 13.83 -21.68
N TYR A 102 6.96 14.97 -21.00
CA TYR A 102 7.97 15.93 -21.45
C TYR A 102 9.36 15.28 -21.64
N PHE A 103 9.74 14.39 -20.74
CA PHE A 103 11.00 13.66 -20.85
C PHE A 103 10.97 12.63 -21.99
N ILE A 104 9.88 11.89 -22.15
CA ILE A 104 9.72 10.93 -23.26
C ILE A 104 9.81 11.64 -24.61
N ASP A 105 9.11 12.76 -24.77
CA ASP A 105 9.14 13.55 -26.01
C ASP A 105 10.53 14.12 -26.27
N GLY A 106 11.21 14.60 -25.23
CA GLY A 106 12.56 15.13 -25.35
C GLY A 106 13.60 14.06 -25.72
N CYS A 107 13.47 12.84 -25.19
CA CYS A 107 14.32 11.70 -25.59
C CYS A 107 14.07 11.27 -27.04
N ASN A 108 12.85 11.43 -27.54
CA ASN A 108 12.48 11.09 -28.92
C ASN A 108 12.75 12.21 -29.94
N ASP A 109 13.15 13.40 -29.49
CA ASP A 109 13.47 14.52 -30.37
C ASP A 109 14.98 14.49 -30.75
N PRO A 110 15.31 14.12 -32.00
CA PRO A 110 16.70 14.00 -32.44
C PRO A 110 17.48 15.35 -32.45
N LYS A 111 16.75 16.45 -32.35
CA LYS A 111 17.37 17.79 -32.24
C LYS A 111 18.07 17.98 -30.90
N TYR A 112 17.56 17.40 -29.84
CA TYR A 112 18.04 17.59 -28.48
C TYR A 112 18.70 16.34 -27.90
N CYS A 113 18.17 15.15 -28.23
CA CYS A 113 18.70 13.89 -27.73
C CYS A 113 19.75 13.33 -28.68
N THR A 114 21.00 13.56 -28.35
CA THR A 114 22.17 13.18 -29.17
C THR A 114 22.99 12.06 -28.53
N VAL A 115 22.51 11.46 -27.44
CA VAL A 115 23.17 10.32 -26.78
C VAL A 115 22.98 9.03 -27.60
N GLU A 116 23.85 8.04 -27.35
CA GLU A 116 23.73 6.71 -27.95
C GLU A 116 22.36 6.07 -27.62
N ALA A 117 21.81 5.32 -28.60
CA ALA A 117 20.48 4.73 -28.52
C ALA A 117 20.28 3.88 -27.25
N GLU A 118 21.25 3.04 -26.92
CA GLU A 118 21.20 2.19 -25.72
C GLU A 118 21.06 2.99 -24.42
N THR A 119 21.81 4.10 -24.31
CA THR A 119 21.71 5.03 -23.17
C THR A 119 20.35 5.71 -23.14
N ARG A 120 19.88 6.23 -24.29
CA ARG A 120 18.56 6.86 -24.42
C ARG A 120 17.45 5.89 -24.00
N ASP A 121 17.46 4.68 -24.52
CA ASP A 121 16.40 3.69 -24.34
C ASP A 121 16.36 3.19 -22.89
N ASN A 122 17.50 3.12 -22.19
CA ASN A 122 17.53 2.85 -20.76
C ASN A 122 16.75 3.92 -19.94
N TYR A 123 16.97 5.20 -20.19
CA TYR A 123 16.26 6.27 -19.48
C TYR A 123 14.81 6.44 -19.96
N LEU A 124 14.52 6.15 -21.22
CA LEU A 124 13.15 6.01 -21.72
C LEU A 124 12.41 4.88 -21.01
N GLY A 125 13.07 3.75 -20.78
CA GLY A 125 12.51 2.64 -20.00
C GLY A 125 12.12 3.06 -18.59
N ILE A 126 12.97 3.82 -17.91
CA ILE A 126 12.67 4.39 -16.59
C ILE A 126 11.44 5.31 -16.66
N ALA A 127 11.40 6.23 -17.63
CA ALA A 127 10.28 7.16 -17.80
C ALA A 127 8.95 6.42 -18.10
N ARG A 128 8.98 5.42 -18.99
CA ARG A 128 7.81 4.60 -19.32
C ARG A 128 7.33 3.78 -18.11
N TRP A 129 8.23 3.29 -17.27
CA TRP A 129 7.85 2.66 -16.02
C TRP A 129 7.07 3.62 -15.12
N PHE A 130 7.52 4.88 -14.96
CA PHE A 130 6.81 5.88 -14.17
C PHE A 130 5.49 6.31 -14.81
N ARG A 131 5.39 6.31 -16.15
CA ARG A 131 4.10 6.52 -16.83
C ARG A 131 3.14 5.37 -16.53
N ALA A 132 3.62 4.13 -16.57
CA ALA A 132 2.81 2.96 -16.22
C ALA A 132 2.39 2.97 -14.74
N TRP A 133 3.29 3.35 -13.82
CA TRP A 133 2.96 3.53 -12.40
C TRP A 133 1.84 4.55 -12.21
N PHE A 134 1.94 5.70 -12.86
CA PHE A 134 0.92 6.75 -12.81
C PHE A 134 -0.43 6.27 -13.36
N TYR A 135 -0.44 5.64 -14.52
CA TYR A 135 -1.69 5.17 -15.13
C TYR A 135 -2.29 3.96 -14.44
N TYR A 136 -1.50 3.13 -13.78
CA TYR A 136 -2.02 2.07 -12.92
C TYR A 136 -2.82 2.66 -11.75
N ASP A 137 -2.30 3.68 -11.08
CA ASP A 137 -3.05 4.42 -10.05
C ASP A 137 -4.37 4.97 -10.60
N LYS A 138 -4.35 5.58 -11.80
CA LYS A 138 -5.57 6.11 -12.44
C LYS A 138 -6.56 5.00 -12.81
N LEU A 139 -6.09 3.90 -13.36
CA LEU A 139 -6.90 2.75 -13.74
C LEU A 139 -7.59 2.12 -12.53
N THR A 140 -6.87 1.92 -11.43
CA THR A 140 -7.44 1.36 -10.20
C THR A 140 -8.37 2.33 -9.51
N THR A 141 -8.12 3.63 -9.62
CA THR A 141 -8.95 4.66 -8.98
C THR A 141 -10.23 4.96 -9.77
N TYR A 142 -10.13 5.22 -11.07
CA TYR A 142 -11.24 5.74 -11.88
C TYR A 142 -11.74 4.78 -12.96
N GLY A 143 -11.01 3.71 -13.23
CA GLY A 143 -11.27 2.85 -14.38
C GLY A 143 -10.82 3.49 -15.68
N GLU A 144 -11.76 3.96 -16.48
CA GLU A 144 -11.48 4.68 -17.71
C GLU A 144 -10.97 6.09 -17.43
N VAL A 145 -9.91 6.50 -18.14
CA VAL A 145 -9.29 7.83 -18.04
C VAL A 145 -8.72 8.24 -19.40
N PRO A 146 -8.52 9.53 -19.67
CA PRO A 146 -7.83 9.95 -20.89
C PRO A 146 -6.39 9.43 -20.95
N TRP A 147 -6.00 8.77 -22.04
CA TRP A 147 -4.61 8.41 -22.30
C TRP A 147 -3.90 9.53 -23.06
N PHE A 148 -2.82 10.04 -22.49
CA PHE A 148 -1.99 11.09 -23.08
C PHE A 148 -0.60 10.53 -23.41
N PRO A 149 -0.30 10.27 -24.69
CA PRO A 149 0.99 9.69 -25.08
C PRO A 149 2.16 10.67 -25.01
N ASN A 150 1.90 11.98 -25.10
CA ASN A 150 2.87 13.05 -25.24
C ASN A 150 2.65 14.18 -24.21
N ASP A 151 3.60 15.09 -24.08
CA ASP A 151 3.45 16.33 -23.32
C ASP A 151 2.44 17.26 -23.99
N ILE A 152 1.36 17.59 -23.28
CA ILE A 152 0.28 18.43 -23.80
C ILE A 152 0.58 19.89 -23.47
N GLN A 153 0.54 20.73 -24.51
CA GLN A 153 0.69 22.17 -24.35
C GLN A 153 -0.66 22.84 -24.05
N SER A 154 -0.62 23.95 -23.30
CA SER A 154 -1.81 24.67 -22.83
C SER A 154 -2.76 25.18 -23.92
N TYR A 155 -2.29 25.25 -25.18
CA TYR A 155 -3.12 25.65 -26.34
C TYR A 155 -3.80 24.46 -27.05
N GLN A 156 -3.52 23.23 -26.66
CA GLN A 156 -4.06 22.00 -27.27
C GLN A 156 -5.35 21.54 -26.55
N ASN A 157 -6.37 22.41 -26.53
CA ASN A 157 -7.59 22.17 -25.77
C ASN A 157 -8.29 20.88 -26.18
N ASP A 158 -8.40 20.56 -27.47
CA ASP A 158 -9.07 19.33 -27.95
C ASP A 158 -8.40 18.05 -27.42
N VAL A 159 -7.10 18.09 -27.20
CA VAL A 159 -6.37 16.96 -26.61
C VAL A 159 -6.52 16.96 -25.09
N MET A 160 -6.38 18.13 -24.46
CA MET A 160 -6.41 18.27 -23.00
C MET A 160 -7.79 17.94 -22.39
N TYR A 161 -8.85 18.29 -23.11
CA TYR A 161 -10.24 18.09 -22.67
C TYR A 161 -10.94 16.93 -23.39
N LYS A 162 -10.18 15.94 -23.87
CA LYS A 162 -10.80 14.73 -24.45
C LYS A 162 -11.50 13.91 -23.36
N ASP A 163 -12.51 13.15 -23.76
CA ASP A 163 -13.20 12.19 -22.87
C ASP A 163 -12.28 11.02 -22.47
N ARG A 164 -12.75 10.18 -21.59
CA ARG A 164 -12.03 9.00 -21.10
C ARG A 164 -11.83 7.98 -22.23
N ASP A 165 -10.65 7.40 -22.29
CA ASP A 165 -10.37 6.24 -23.14
C ASP A 165 -10.78 4.94 -22.42
N SER A 166 -11.14 3.93 -23.21
CA SER A 166 -11.53 2.63 -22.69
C SER A 166 -10.42 1.96 -21.87
N ARG A 167 -10.80 1.06 -20.98
CA ARG A 167 -9.85 0.23 -20.22
C ARG A 167 -8.88 -0.55 -21.13
N ASP A 168 -9.32 -0.94 -22.35
CA ASP A 168 -8.43 -1.62 -23.31
C ASP A 168 -7.31 -0.71 -23.82
N VAL A 169 -7.60 0.55 -24.09
CA VAL A 169 -6.57 1.54 -24.48
C VAL A 169 -5.57 1.71 -23.36
N ILE A 170 -6.02 1.86 -22.12
CA ILE A 170 -5.15 2.06 -20.98
C ILE A 170 -4.27 0.83 -20.74
N ILE A 171 -4.85 -0.36 -20.62
CA ILE A 171 -4.09 -1.58 -20.29
C ILE A 171 -3.11 -1.97 -21.40
N ARG A 172 -3.47 -1.79 -22.66
CA ARG A 172 -2.59 -2.06 -23.82
C ARG A 172 -1.33 -1.19 -23.78
N ASN A 173 -1.50 0.09 -23.47
CA ASN A 173 -0.38 1.02 -23.35
C ASN A 173 0.46 0.77 -22.09
N LEU A 174 -0.16 0.39 -20.97
CA LEU A 174 0.55 -0.03 -19.76
C LEU A 174 1.45 -1.24 -20.01
N ILE A 175 0.92 -2.25 -20.69
CA ILE A 175 1.69 -3.45 -21.08
C ILE A 175 2.87 -3.05 -21.98
N ALA A 176 2.63 -2.23 -23.00
CA ALA A 176 3.67 -1.77 -23.93
C ALA A 176 4.76 -0.94 -23.24
N ASP A 177 4.39 -0.09 -22.29
CA ASP A 177 5.36 0.69 -21.52
C ASP A 177 6.22 -0.18 -20.61
N LEU A 178 5.60 -1.18 -19.95
CA LEU A 178 6.31 -2.07 -19.03
C LEU A 178 7.18 -3.11 -19.78
N ASP A 179 6.75 -3.56 -20.96
CA ASP A 179 7.57 -4.41 -21.82
C ASP A 179 8.81 -3.65 -22.31
N PHE A 180 8.64 -2.41 -22.79
CA PHE A 180 9.76 -1.56 -23.16
C PHE A 180 10.70 -1.32 -21.97
N ALA A 181 10.15 -1.04 -20.79
CA ALA A 181 10.96 -0.83 -19.58
C ALA A 181 11.75 -2.10 -19.21
N TYR A 182 11.14 -3.28 -19.30
CA TYR A 182 11.83 -4.55 -19.05
C TYR A 182 12.96 -4.80 -20.04
N GLU A 183 12.73 -4.52 -21.32
CA GLU A 183 13.72 -4.75 -22.40
C GLU A 183 14.91 -3.80 -22.30
N HIS A 184 14.68 -2.52 -21.94
CA HIS A 184 15.67 -1.46 -22.09
C HIS A 184 16.31 -0.98 -20.80
N ILE A 185 15.68 -1.16 -19.61
CA ILE A 185 16.36 -0.84 -18.35
C ILE A 185 17.54 -1.79 -18.17
N GLN A 186 18.74 -1.24 -18.17
CA GLN A 186 19.99 -2.01 -18.11
C GLN A 186 20.25 -2.59 -16.71
N ALA A 187 19.81 -1.89 -15.65
CA ALA A 187 20.07 -2.32 -14.28
C ALA A 187 19.36 -3.64 -13.97
N THR A 188 20.14 -4.63 -13.52
CA THR A 188 19.67 -5.94 -13.05
C THR A 188 19.72 -6.06 -11.53
N SER A 189 20.38 -5.11 -10.85
CA SER A 189 20.43 -5.00 -9.40
C SER A 189 20.44 -3.53 -8.99
N SER A 190 20.02 -3.25 -7.78
CA SER A 190 19.99 -1.91 -7.18
C SER A 190 20.48 -1.97 -5.74
N THR A 191 21.41 -1.11 -5.37
CA THR A 191 21.88 -0.99 -4.00
C THR A 191 20.72 -0.58 -3.09
N GLY A 192 20.41 -1.42 -2.11
CA GLY A 192 19.30 -1.19 -1.19
C GLY A 192 17.94 -1.09 -1.88
N SER A 193 17.78 -1.63 -3.09
CA SER A 193 16.54 -1.58 -3.88
C SER A 193 15.98 -0.15 -4.09
N ALA A 194 16.86 0.85 -4.10
CA ALA A 194 16.48 2.27 -4.14
C ALA A 194 16.16 2.79 -5.56
N THR A 195 16.58 2.06 -6.60
CA THR A 195 16.39 2.44 -7.99
C THR A 195 15.77 1.32 -8.81
N LEU A 196 15.12 1.69 -9.91
CA LEU A 196 14.47 0.74 -10.81
C LEU A 196 15.46 -0.21 -11.47
N THR A 197 15.06 -1.46 -11.52
CA THR A 197 15.69 -2.52 -12.32
C THR A 197 14.67 -3.03 -13.33
N ARG A 198 15.12 -3.79 -14.35
CA ARG A 198 14.19 -4.45 -15.27
C ARG A 198 13.20 -5.39 -14.56
N TRP A 199 13.60 -5.93 -13.40
CA TRP A 199 12.74 -6.80 -12.60
C TRP A 199 11.57 -6.04 -11.97
N ALA A 200 11.78 -4.77 -11.61
CA ALA A 200 10.69 -3.91 -11.15
C ALA A 200 9.64 -3.66 -12.26
N ALA A 201 10.06 -3.64 -13.54
CA ALA A 201 9.13 -3.52 -14.66
C ALA A 201 8.29 -4.79 -14.84
N ALA A 202 8.92 -5.96 -14.86
CA ALA A 202 8.20 -7.23 -14.97
C ALA A 202 7.28 -7.48 -13.76
N ALA A 203 7.73 -7.17 -12.55
CA ALA A 203 6.92 -7.29 -11.33
C ALA A 203 5.70 -6.35 -11.36
N LEU A 204 5.87 -5.09 -11.76
CA LEU A 204 4.74 -4.16 -11.91
C LEU A 204 3.78 -4.62 -13.02
N LYS A 205 4.28 -5.13 -14.14
CA LYS A 205 3.43 -5.71 -15.21
C LYS A 205 2.57 -6.85 -14.67
N SER A 206 3.15 -7.74 -13.86
CA SER A 206 2.38 -8.83 -13.25
C SER A 206 1.26 -8.34 -12.36
N ARG A 207 1.51 -7.30 -11.54
CA ARG A 207 0.50 -6.65 -10.68
C ARG A 207 -0.62 -6.00 -11.48
N VAL A 208 -0.27 -5.21 -12.49
CA VAL A 208 -1.20 -4.48 -13.36
C VAL A 208 -2.14 -5.43 -14.11
N CYS A 209 -1.57 -6.45 -14.76
CA CYS A 209 -2.35 -7.42 -15.54
C CYS A 209 -3.22 -8.29 -14.61
N LEU A 210 -2.73 -8.69 -13.44
CA LEU A 210 -3.50 -9.45 -12.46
C LEU A 210 -4.70 -8.64 -11.92
N PHE A 211 -4.47 -7.37 -11.58
CA PHE A 211 -5.55 -6.49 -11.12
C PHE A 211 -6.65 -6.39 -12.17
N GLU A 212 -6.28 -6.03 -13.38
CA GLU A 212 -7.23 -5.80 -14.46
C GLU A 212 -7.96 -7.07 -14.89
N ALA A 213 -7.27 -8.22 -14.94
CA ALA A 213 -7.88 -9.51 -15.22
C ALA A 213 -8.98 -9.86 -14.21
N ALA A 214 -8.65 -9.76 -12.91
CA ALA A 214 -9.60 -10.04 -11.85
C ALA A 214 -10.76 -9.04 -11.87
N TYR A 215 -10.47 -7.74 -12.02
CA TYR A 215 -11.50 -6.70 -12.08
C TYR A 215 -12.50 -7.00 -13.20
N ARG A 216 -12.04 -7.27 -14.43
CA ARG A 216 -12.90 -7.63 -15.56
C ARG A 216 -13.75 -8.87 -15.28
N ARG A 217 -13.13 -9.93 -14.76
CA ARG A 217 -13.81 -11.21 -14.49
C ARG A 217 -14.90 -11.05 -13.43
N TYR A 218 -14.56 -10.52 -12.25
CA TYR A 218 -15.47 -10.50 -11.11
C TYR A 218 -16.54 -9.41 -11.22
N HIS A 219 -16.28 -8.33 -11.99
CA HIS A 219 -17.29 -7.31 -12.29
C HIS A 219 -18.09 -7.63 -13.56
N ASN A 220 -17.81 -8.76 -14.23
CA ASN A 220 -18.49 -9.19 -15.46
C ASN A 220 -18.46 -8.11 -16.56
N LEU A 221 -17.30 -7.45 -16.76
CA LEU A 221 -17.18 -6.42 -17.77
C LEU A 221 -17.24 -7.06 -19.17
N THR A 222 -18.07 -6.48 -20.04
CA THR A 222 -18.29 -6.91 -21.41
C THR A 222 -17.93 -5.82 -22.40
N GLY A 223 -17.78 -6.18 -23.69
CA GLY A 223 -17.47 -5.20 -24.74
C GLY A 223 -16.00 -4.77 -24.80
N LEU A 224 -15.13 -5.41 -24.04
CA LEU A 224 -13.69 -5.19 -24.07
C LEU A 224 -13.03 -6.24 -24.99
N GLU A 225 -12.00 -5.83 -25.76
CA GLU A 225 -11.29 -6.69 -26.71
C GLU A 225 -10.35 -7.67 -26.01
N ILE A 226 -9.64 -7.20 -24.96
CA ILE A 226 -8.67 -8.02 -24.23
C ILE A 226 -9.41 -8.78 -23.12
N THR A 227 -9.35 -10.10 -23.19
CA THR A 227 -10.06 -10.97 -22.23
C THR A 227 -9.36 -11.06 -20.88
N PRO A 228 -10.08 -11.38 -19.79
CA PRO A 228 -9.46 -11.69 -18.50
C PRO A 228 -8.39 -12.79 -18.59
N GLU A 229 -8.62 -13.83 -19.39
CA GLU A 229 -7.70 -14.94 -19.59
C GLU A 229 -6.38 -14.50 -20.25
N GLU A 230 -6.42 -13.59 -21.21
CA GLU A 230 -5.23 -13.00 -21.82
C GLU A 230 -4.42 -12.21 -20.80
N LEU A 231 -5.09 -11.41 -19.97
CA LEU A 231 -4.45 -10.62 -18.92
C LEU A 231 -3.85 -11.51 -17.82
N TYR A 232 -4.52 -12.60 -17.41
CA TYR A 232 -3.93 -13.56 -16.48
C TYR A 232 -2.69 -14.25 -17.07
N ARG A 233 -2.68 -14.58 -18.37
CA ARG A 233 -1.48 -15.11 -19.03
C ARG A 233 -0.34 -14.10 -19.05
N GLU A 234 -0.62 -12.82 -19.34
CA GLU A 234 0.40 -11.76 -19.28
C GLU A 234 0.92 -11.55 -17.86
N ALA A 235 0.04 -11.60 -16.84
CA ALA A 235 0.44 -11.53 -15.44
C ALA A 235 1.37 -12.69 -15.05
N ALA A 236 0.99 -13.92 -15.40
CA ALA A 236 1.80 -15.12 -15.13
C ALA A 236 3.15 -15.08 -15.86
N LYS A 237 3.15 -14.69 -17.14
CA LYS A 237 4.37 -14.55 -17.95
C LYS A 237 5.34 -13.53 -17.33
N ALA A 238 4.84 -12.36 -16.95
CA ALA A 238 5.66 -11.32 -16.35
C ALA A 238 6.21 -11.73 -14.97
N ALA A 239 5.40 -12.35 -14.13
CA ALA A 239 5.86 -12.90 -12.85
C ALA A 239 6.92 -14.00 -13.04
N LYS A 240 6.72 -14.91 -13.99
CA LYS A 240 7.66 -16.00 -14.31
C LYS A 240 9.02 -15.49 -14.77
N LEU A 241 9.06 -14.37 -15.52
CA LEU A 241 10.34 -13.72 -15.88
C LEU A 241 11.16 -13.35 -14.65
N VAL A 242 10.52 -12.79 -13.63
CA VAL A 242 11.19 -12.43 -12.37
C VAL A 242 11.61 -13.71 -11.63
N ILE A 243 10.72 -14.69 -11.50
CA ILE A 243 10.97 -15.95 -10.79
C ILE A 243 12.21 -16.68 -11.35
N ASP A 244 12.29 -16.78 -12.68
CA ASP A 244 13.34 -17.57 -13.32
C ASP A 244 14.67 -16.84 -13.48
N ASN A 245 14.68 -15.52 -13.57
CA ASN A 245 15.87 -14.81 -14.09
C ASN A 245 16.40 -13.71 -13.16
N SER A 246 15.62 -13.25 -12.15
CA SER A 246 16.06 -12.12 -11.33
C SER A 246 17.15 -12.47 -10.31
N GLY A 247 17.26 -13.74 -9.93
CA GLY A 247 18.06 -14.17 -8.79
C GLY A 247 17.45 -13.81 -7.43
N CYS A 248 16.23 -13.24 -7.42
CA CYS A 248 15.51 -12.98 -6.17
C CYS A 248 15.10 -14.29 -5.47
N SER A 249 15.05 -14.25 -4.15
CA SER A 249 14.61 -15.35 -3.31
C SER A 249 13.98 -14.82 -2.03
N LEU A 250 13.15 -15.65 -1.38
CA LEU A 250 12.58 -15.29 -0.08
C LEU A 250 13.68 -15.15 0.97
N ASN A 251 13.53 -14.14 1.83
CA ASN A 251 14.38 -14.04 3.02
C ASN A 251 14.00 -15.15 4.01
N THR A 252 14.93 -16.05 4.29
CA THR A 252 14.79 -17.16 5.25
C THR A 252 15.70 -17.00 6.46
N ALA A 253 16.55 -15.97 6.46
CA ALA A 253 17.44 -15.69 7.59
C ALA A 253 16.61 -15.22 8.79
N ALA A 254 16.88 -15.81 9.96
CA ALA A 254 16.13 -15.48 11.17
C ALA A 254 16.46 -14.10 11.76
N GLY A 255 17.34 -13.31 11.16
CA GLY A 255 17.69 -11.94 11.48
C GLY A 255 17.46 -11.47 12.93
N LYS A 256 17.21 -10.16 13.09
CA LYS A 256 16.95 -9.57 14.43
C LYS A 256 15.51 -9.80 14.90
N LYS A 257 14.55 -9.87 13.97
CA LYS A 257 13.11 -9.89 14.26
C LYS A 257 12.38 -11.04 13.57
N GLY A 258 13.10 -11.94 12.91
CA GLY A 258 12.56 -13.05 12.14
C GLY A 258 12.54 -12.78 10.64
N ALA A 259 12.53 -13.85 9.87
CA ALA A 259 12.71 -13.81 8.41
C ALA A 259 11.71 -12.88 7.67
N TYR A 260 10.48 -12.78 8.19
CA TYR A 260 9.46 -11.95 7.60
C TYR A 260 9.57 -10.48 8.05
N ARG A 261 9.61 -10.22 9.37
CA ARG A 261 9.59 -8.85 9.90
C ARG A 261 10.87 -8.08 9.59
N ASP A 262 12.02 -8.74 9.43
CA ASP A 262 13.27 -8.07 9.05
C ASP A 262 13.18 -7.34 7.70
N LEU A 263 12.30 -7.76 6.79
CA LEU A 263 12.01 -7.05 5.54
C LEU A 263 11.50 -5.61 5.77
N PHE A 264 10.85 -5.37 6.90
CA PHE A 264 10.18 -4.11 7.27
C PHE A 264 10.85 -3.38 8.43
N TYR A 265 11.78 -4.07 9.11
CA TYR A 265 12.52 -3.56 10.26
C TYR A 265 13.90 -2.99 9.87
N SER A 266 14.45 -3.42 8.75
CA SER A 266 15.81 -3.09 8.33
C SER A 266 15.91 -1.67 7.77
N GLU A 267 16.97 -0.94 8.12
CA GLU A 267 17.31 0.35 7.51
C GLU A 267 17.62 0.17 6.02
N THR A 268 18.53 -0.75 5.71
CA THR A 268 18.82 -1.12 4.32
C THR A 268 17.92 -2.28 3.91
N PRO A 269 17.13 -2.13 2.83
CA PRO A 269 16.31 -3.21 2.31
C PRO A 269 17.09 -4.50 2.03
N LEU A 270 16.48 -5.64 2.32
CA LEU A 270 17.04 -6.97 2.04
C LEU A 270 16.85 -7.28 0.55
N THR A 271 17.86 -6.92 -0.26
CA THR A 271 17.79 -6.91 -1.74
C THR A 271 17.57 -8.29 -2.37
N GLN A 272 17.78 -9.36 -1.61
CA GLN A 272 17.45 -10.71 -2.08
C GLN A 272 15.95 -10.91 -2.29
N GLU A 273 15.09 -10.22 -1.51
CA GLU A 273 13.63 -10.33 -1.64
C GLU A 273 12.98 -8.99 -2.07
N VAL A 274 13.55 -7.85 -1.66
CA VAL A 274 13.00 -6.53 -1.97
C VAL A 274 13.50 -6.04 -3.32
N ILE A 275 12.59 -5.85 -4.28
CA ILE A 275 12.90 -5.44 -5.67
C ILE A 275 12.93 -3.92 -5.79
N LEU A 276 12.01 -3.23 -5.11
CA LEU A 276 11.94 -1.76 -5.05
C LEU A 276 11.49 -1.31 -3.66
N ALA A 277 12.14 -0.30 -3.11
CA ALA A 277 11.83 0.26 -1.81
C ALA A 277 11.92 1.79 -1.78
N VAL A 278 11.25 2.40 -0.81
CA VAL A 278 11.52 3.77 -0.36
C VAL A 278 12.47 3.68 0.82
N CYS A 279 13.67 4.21 0.64
CA CYS A 279 14.77 4.00 1.57
C CYS A 279 14.90 5.14 2.58
N ALA A 280 14.98 4.79 3.86
CA ALA A 280 15.47 5.67 4.91
C ALA A 280 16.99 5.84 4.76
N ASN A 281 17.52 6.96 5.25
CA ASN A 281 18.96 7.19 5.30
C ASN A 281 19.26 8.13 6.48
N GLU A 282 19.68 7.57 7.60
CA GLU A 282 19.98 8.32 8.81
C GLU A 282 21.07 9.35 8.58
N LYS A 283 22.13 9.01 7.82
CA LYS A 283 23.26 9.92 7.54
C LYS A 283 22.83 11.14 6.72
N SER A 284 21.82 11.00 5.88
CA SER A 284 21.25 12.08 5.07
C SER A 284 20.03 12.76 5.70
N GLY A 285 19.63 12.36 6.93
CA GLY A 285 18.48 12.91 7.62
C GLY A 285 17.14 12.51 6.99
N ILE A 286 17.08 11.38 6.27
CA ILE A 286 15.86 10.87 5.64
C ILE A 286 15.25 9.83 6.55
N PHE A 287 14.19 10.21 7.25
CA PHE A 287 13.51 9.40 8.25
C PHE A 287 12.05 9.13 7.89
N GLY A 288 11.55 8.00 8.36
CA GLY A 288 10.14 7.65 8.33
C GLY A 288 9.38 8.05 9.61
N GLU A 289 8.10 7.71 9.65
CA GLU A 289 7.18 8.02 10.74
C GLU A 289 6.38 6.79 11.20
N GLN A 290 6.88 5.57 10.94
CA GLN A 290 6.13 4.33 11.18
C GLN A 290 5.74 4.16 12.65
N ASN A 291 6.71 4.33 13.58
CA ASN A 291 6.40 4.25 15.01
C ASN A 291 5.39 5.32 15.43
N TRP A 292 5.56 6.54 14.95
CA TRP A 292 4.65 7.63 15.31
C TRP A 292 3.20 7.32 14.91
N TRP A 293 2.98 6.76 13.73
CA TRP A 293 1.64 6.41 13.26
C TRP A 293 1.03 5.20 13.99
N PHE A 294 1.86 4.19 14.35
CA PHE A 294 1.37 2.98 15.02
C PHE A 294 1.37 3.10 16.55
N ASN A 295 2.21 3.96 17.15
CA ASN A 295 2.40 4.08 18.60
C ASN A 295 2.04 5.46 19.16
N ALA A 296 1.52 6.42 18.37
CA ALA A 296 1.09 7.71 18.88
C ALA A 296 -0.42 7.75 19.13
N ARG A 297 -0.82 7.98 20.37
CA ARG A 297 -2.22 8.02 20.78
C ARG A 297 -3.04 9.14 20.11
N SER A 298 -2.44 10.33 19.95
CA SER A 298 -3.19 11.53 19.52
C SER A 298 -3.34 11.64 18.00
N TYR A 299 -2.40 11.11 17.23
CA TYR A 299 -2.32 11.28 15.78
C TYR A 299 -2.17 9.95 15.03
N GLY A 300 -1.93 8.87 15.76
CA GLY A 300 -1.76 7.54 15.18
C GLY A 300 -3.08 6.94 14.69
N LEU A 301 -2.95 5.91 13.87
CA LEU A 301 -4.09 5.17 13.33
C LEU A 301 -4.71 4.23 14.36
N CYS A 302 -3.97 3.88 15.42
CA CYS A 302 -4.30 2.78 16.33
C CYS A 302 -4.63 1.48 15.56
N TRP A 303 -4.00 1.29 14.40
CA TRP A 303 -4.34 0.20 13.48
C TRP A 303 -4.08 -1.15 14.15
N SER A 304 -5.12 -1.94 14.23
CA SER A 304 -5.10 -3.23 14.92
C SER A 304 -5.76 -4.27 14.03
N LEU A 305 -5.23 -5.49 13.99
CA LEU A 305 -5.90 -6.56 13.25
C LEU A 305 -7.24 -6.93 13.91
N VAL A 306 -8.18 -7.40 13.11
CA VAL A 306 -9.43 -7.97 13.62
C VAL A 306 -9.29 -9.47 13.85
N ARG A 307 -10.02 -9.99 14.86
CA ARG A 307 -9.95 -11.39 15.26
C ARG A 307 -10.29 -12.37 14.14
N SER A 308 -11.31 -12.03 13.34
CA SER A 308 -11.69 -12.87 12.20
C SER A 308 -10.53 -13.09 11.22
N PHE A 309 -9.70 -12.08 11.01
CA PHE A 309 -8.50 -12.21 10.18
C PHE A 309 -7.37 -12.97 10.89
N VAL A 310 -7.11 -12.70 12.17
CA VAL A 310 -6.12 -13.45 12.97
C VAL A 310 -6.43 -14.95 12.95
N HIS A 311 -7.69 -15.33 12.96
CA HIS A 311 -8.12 -16.72 12.86
C HIS A 311 -7.81 -17.38 11.50
N THR A 312 -7.53 -16.60 10.45
CA THR A 312 -7.13 -17.17 9.15
C THR A 312 -5.68 -17.65 9.09
N TYR A 313 -4.80 -17.18 9.98
CA TYR A 313 -3.45 -17.72 10.07
C TYR A 313 -3.51 -19.21 10.42
N LEU A 314 -2.74 -20.03 9.71
CA LEU A 314 -2.72 -21.48 9.92
C LEU A 314 -1.96 -21.85 11.20
N LYS A 315 -2.14 -23.07 11.67
CA LYS A 315 -1.22 -23.71 12.60
C LYS A 315 0.05 -24.16 11.86
N GLN A 316 1.14 -24.39 12.59
CA GLN A 316 2.41 -24.83 11.99
C GLN A 316 2.29 -26.17 11.26
N ASP A 317 1.34 -27.03 11.64
CA ASP A 317 1.05 -28.27 10.92
C ASP A 317 0.29 -28.05 9.58
N GLY A 318 -0.04 -26.79 9.23
CA GLY A 318 -0.78 -26.42 8.03
C GLY A 318 -2.30 -26.54 8.15
N THR A 319 -2.84 -26.93 9.29
CA THR A 319 -4.29 -27.02 9.49
C THR A 319 -4.88 -25.64 9.85
N PRO A 320 -6.16 -25.37 9.49
CA PRO A 320 -6.85 -24.17 9.93
C PRO A 320 -6.95 -24.11 11.46
N PHE A 321 -6.68 -22.93 12.03
CA PHE A 321 -6.85 -22.70 13.47
C PHE A 321 -8.30 -22.95 13.93
N THR A 322 -9.23 -22.55 13.10
CA THR A 322 -10.68 -22.67 13.31
C THR A 322 -11.23 -24.10 13.21
N ALA A 323 -10.38 -25.08 12.89
CA ALA A 323 -10.74 -26.49 12.95
C ALA A 323 -10.85 -27.03 14.39
N ALA A 324 -10.25 -26.35 15.38
CA ALA A 324 -10.41 -26.69 16.79
C ALA A 324 -11.81 -26.27 17.29
N ALA A 325 -12.48 -27.14 18.03
CA ALA A 325 -13.85 -26.86 18.49
C ALA A 325 -13.93 -25.66 19.46
N ASP A 326 -12.85 -25.39 20.18
CA ASP A 326 -12.71 -24.34 21.18
C ASP A 326 -12.03 -23.05 20.67
N TYR A 327 -11.78 -22.95 19.36
CA TYR A 327 -11.03 -21.82 18.81
C TYR A 327 -11.61 -20.44 19.19
N ALA A 328 -12.93 -20.38 19.35
CA ALA A 328 -13.66 -19.14 19.61
C ALA A 328 -13.49 -18.60 21.04
N VAL A 329 -12.98 -19.40 21.97
CA VAL A 329 -12.79 -19.03 23.39
C VAL A 329 -11.34 -19.14 23.87
N LYS A 330 -10.42 -19.37 22.95
CA LYS A 330 -9.00 -19.37 23.28
C LYS A 330 -8.55 -17.98 23.74
N SER A 331 -7.78 -17.95 24.84
CA SER A 331 -7.08 -16.73 25.26
C SER A 331 -6.09 -16.29 24.21
N PHE A 332 -5.67 -15.04 24.26
CA PHE A 332 -4.64 -14.53 23.34
C PHE A 332 -3.35 -15.36 23.35
N ALA A 333 -2.91 -15.78 24.54
CA ALA A 333 -1.72 -16.62 24.68
C ALA A 333 -1.87 -17.96 23.95
N GLU A 334 -3.03 -18.62 24.07
CA GLU A 334 -3.33 -19.88 23.37
C GLU A 334 -3.53 -19.68 21.86
N GLU A 335 -4.07 -18.53 21.43
CA GLU A 335 -4.19 -18.18 20.02
C GLU A 335 -2.83 -18.03 19.33
N MET A 336 -1.80 -17.59 20.03
CA MET A 336 -0.47 -17.41 19.48
C MET A 336 0.36 -18.70 19.44
N GLU A 337 -0.06 -19.75 20.14
CA GLU A 337 0.74 -20.97 20.28
C GLU A 337 0.66 -21.86 19.03
N GLY A 338 1.83 -22.28 18.52
CA GLY A 338 1.92 -23.21 17.40
C GLY A 338 1.34 -22.69 16.07
N ARG A 339 1.36 -21.39 15.87
CA ARG A 339 0.81 -20.70 14.69
C ARG A 339 1.88 -20.38 13.65
N ASP A 340 1.41 -20.00 12.48
CA ASP A 340 2.19 -19.32 11.44
C ASP A 340 3.06 -18.23 12.07
N LEU A 341 4.38 -18.32 11.90
CA LEU A 341 5.33 -17.41 12.54
C LEU A 341 5.17 -15.95 12.14
N ARG A 342 4.51 -15.67 11.01
CA ARG A 342 4.22 -14.28 10.60
C ARG A 342 3.24 -13.60 11.54
N LEU A 343 2.40 -14.35 12.28
CA LEU A 343 1.45 -13.75 13.21
C LEU A 343 2.17 -12.93 14.30
N GLU A 344 3.14 -13.52 15.01
CA GLU A 344 3.93 -12.82 16.03
C GLU A 344 4.93 -11.81 15.44
N GLN A 345 5.18 -11.86 14.13
CA GLN A 345 5.98 -10.88 13.41
C GLN A 345 5.12 -9.71 12.87
N THR A 346 3.81 -9.83 12.92
CA THR A 346 2.85 -8.80 12.48
C THR A 346 2.23 -8.05 13.65
N VAL A 347 1.89 -8.75 14.74
CA VAL A 347 1.31 -8.16 15.95
C VAL A 347 2.20 -8.41 17.17
N ARG A 348 2.01 -7.61 18.24
CA ARG A 348 2.68 -7.89 19.52
C ARG A 348 2.25 -9.27 20.01
N GLY A 349 3.14 -10.23 19.89
CA GLY A 349 2.94 -11.60 20.35
C GLY A 349 3.29 -11.77 21.83
N ARG A 350 3.23 -13.02 22.30
CA ARG A 350 3.49 -13.39 23.72
C ARG A 350 4.83 -12.90 24.26
N ASN A 351 5.88 -12.96 23.44
CA ASN A 351 7.26 -12.67 23.83
C ASN A 351 7.76 -11.33 23.27
N PHE A 352 6.87 -10.42 22.90
CA PHE A 352 7.25 -9.13 22.34
C PHE A 352 7.97 -8.28 23.39
N LEU A 353 9.08 -7.67 23.00
CA LEU A 353 9.87 -6.78 23.85
C LEU A 353 9.77 -5.33 23.34
N TRP A 354 9.41 -4.42 24.23
CA TRP A 354 9.47 -2.99 24.03
C TRP A 354 10.47 -2.36 25.00
N ASP A 355 11.43 -1.61 24.49
CA ASP A 355 12.57 -1.11 25.29
C ASP A 355 13.25 -2.24 26.12
N GLY A 356 13.31 -3.47 25.56
CA GLY A 356 13.90 -4.63 26.21
C GLY A 356 13.07 -5.26 27.33
N LYS A 357 11.83 -4.85 27.52
CA LYS A 357 10.89 -5.40 28.50
C LYS A 357 9.70 -6.06 27.81
N THR A 358 9.18 -7.14 28.39
CA THR A 358 7.95 -7.78 27.93
C THR A 358 6.82 -6.75 27.86
N ALA A 359 6.09 -6.73 26.75
CA ALA A 359 5.01 -5.77 26.52
C ALA A 359 3.89 -6.39 25.70
N VAL A 360 2.68 -6.31 26.23
CA VAL A 360 1.45 -6.68 25.53
C VAL A 360 0.95 -5.52 24.64
N ALA A 361 -0.07 -5.78 23.83
CA ALA A 361 -0.77 -4.74 23.09
C ALA A 361 -1.32 -3.68 24.04
N ASP A 362 -1.11 -2.40 23.78
CA ASP A 362 -1.64 -1.30 24.62
C ASP A 362 -3.12 -1.04 24.29
N ILE A 363 -4.01 -1.83 24.87
CA ILE A 363 -5.48 -1.71 24.69
C ILE A 363 -6.02 -0.39 25.25
N LYS A 364 -5.36 0.21 26.20
CA LYS A 364 -5.80 1.49 26.80
C LYS A 364 -5.64 2.68 25.85
N ASN A 365 -4.63 2.64 24.95
CA ASN A 365 -4.24 3.84 24.22
C ASN A 365 -4.03 3.60 22.71
N LEU A 366 -3.55 2.44 22.30
CA LEU A 366 -2.99 2.24 20.97
C LEU A 366 -3.62 1.07 20.20
N SER A 367 -4.20 0.09 20.89
CA SER A 367 -4.81 -1.08 20.25
C SER A 367 -6.30 -1.11 20.44
N LEU A 368 -7.06 -1.17 19.34
CA LEU A 368 -8.52 -1.18 19.36
C LEU A 368 -9.09 -2.60 19.61
N THR A 369 -8.28 -3.64 19.37
CA THR A 369 -8.72 -5.04 19.37
C THR A 369 -7.87 -5.95 20.24
N GLY A 370 -6.71 -5.49 20.71
CA GLY A 370 -5.71 -6.33 21.36
C GLY A 370 -4.68 -6.95 20.40
N TYR A 371 -4.88 -6.85 19.08
CA TYR A 371 -3.92 -7.29 18.06
C TYR A 371 -3.16 -6.09 17.49
N GLN A 372 -2.33 -5.44 18.32
CA GLN A 372 -1.55 -4.26 17.94
C GLN A 372 -0.49 -4.58 16.90
N VAL A 373 -0.52 -3.90 15.76
CA VAL A 373 0.41 -4.13 14.66
C VAL A 373 1.81 -3.59 14.95
N ILE A 374 2.83 -4.39 14.64
CA ILE A 374 4.24 -4.08 14.83
C ILE A 374 5.08 -4.26 13.56
N LYS A 375 4.49 -4.68 12.45
CA LYS A 375 5.21 -5.07 11.24
C LYS A 375 6.28 -4.06 10.81
N TYR A 376 5.96 -2.77 10.87
CA TYR A 376 6.85 -1.68 10.47
C TYR A 376 7.48 -0.92 11.63
N THR A 377 7.15 -1.23 12.88
CA THR A 377 7.66 -0.48 14.02
C THR A 377 9.05 -0.96 14.44
N LEU A 378 9.86 -0.04 14.92
CA LEU A 378 11.08 -0.33 15.66
C LEU A 378 10.72 -0.44 17.14
N ASP A 379 11.33 -1.40 17.86
CA ASP A 379 10.89 -1.84 19.19
C ASP A 379 11.48 -1.01 20.34
N GLU A 380 11.71 0.26 20.10
CA GLU A 380 12.24 1.19 21.09
C GLU A 380 11.49 2.53 21.04
N SER A 381 11.09 3.04 22.20
CA SER A 381 10.33 4.28 22.36
C SER A 381 11.02 5.53 21.78
N LYS A 382 12.33 5.51 21.63
CA LYS A 382 13.09 6.61 20.99
C LYS A 382 12.64 6.89 19.55
N TYR A 383 11.99 5.92 18.90
CA TYR A 383 11.48 6.02 17.53
C TYR A 383 10.02 6.50 17.46
N ASP A 384 9.30 6.67 18.58
CA ASP A 384 7.87 7.02 18.60
C ASP A 384 7.57 8.47 18.20
N GLY A 385 8.59 9.31 18.05
CA GLY A 385 8.43 10.68 17.56
C GLY A 385 8.29 10.75 16.04
N GLY A 386 7.72 11.86 15.54
CA GLY A 386 7.68 12.15 14.11
C GLY A 386 9.08 12.22 13.50
N ALA A 387 9.26 11.67 12.30
CA ALA A 387 10.53 11.62 11.57
C ALA A 387 11.70 11.03 12.38
N LYS A 388 11.48 9.86 12.98
CA LYS A 388 12.48 9.14 13.79
C LYS A 388 12.81 7.74 13.26
N ASN A 389 11.94 7.15 12.45
CA ASN A 389 12.17 5.81 11.94
C ASN A 389 13.31 5.78 10.91
N ILE A 390 14.18 4.79 11.07
CA ILE A 390 15.34 4.55 10.18
C ILE A 390 15.13 3.36 9.25
N ASN A 391 14.04 2.62 9.38
CA ASN A 391 13.73 1.49 8.53
C ASN A 391 13.08 1.93 7.20
N SER A 392 13.45 1.22 6.13
CA SER A 392 12.94 1.42 4.77
C SER A 392 11.61 0.70 4.57
N ILE A 393 10.86 1.10 3.53
CA ILE A 393 9.55 0.53 3.19
C ILE A 393 9.63 -0.19 1.83
N PRO A 394 9.48 -1.52 1.77
CA PRO A 394 9.33 -2.25 0.52
C PRO A 394 8.09 -1.79 -0.26
N LEU A 395 8.23 -1.59 -1.57
CA LEU A 395 7.11 -1.27 -2.48
C LEU A 395 6.78 -2.43 -3.42
N ILE A 396 7.81 -3.16 -3.85
CA ILE A 396 7.69 -4.36 -4.68
C ILE A 396 8.66 -5.39 -4.12
N ARG A 397 8.17 -6.59 -3.83
CA ARG A 397 9.00 -7.68 -3.32
C ARG A 397 8.65 -9.02 -3.96
N TYR A 398 9.60 -9.93 -3.91
CA TYR A 398 9.53 -11.24 -4.58
C TYR A 398 8.32 -12.08 -4.14
N ALA A 399 7.94 -12.01 -2.85
CA ALA A 399 6.76 -12.72 -2.34
C ALA A 399 5.47 -12.32 -3.06
N GLU A 400 5.29 -11.02 -3.40
CA GLU A 400 4.16 -10.58 -4.21
C GLU A 400 4.18 -11.20 -5.61
N VAL A 401 5.36 -11.27 -6.24
CA VAL A 401 5.52 -11.86 -7.57
C VAL A 401 5.13 -13.35 -7.56
N LEU A 402 5.52 -14.08 -6.51
CA LEU A 402 5.12 -15.48 -6.31
C LEU A 402 3.60 -15.62 -6.21
N LEU A 403 2.96 -14.74 -5.44
CA LEU A 403 1.51 -14.73 -5.26
C LEU A 403 0.76 -14.32 -6.53
N ASN A 404 1.28 -13.34 -7.28
CA ASN A 404 0.71 -12.94 -8.57
C ASN A 404 0.75 -14.11 -9.58
N TYR A 405 1.87 -14.86 -9.61
CA TYR A 405 1.99 -16.04 -10.44
C TYR A 405 0.99 -17.12 -10.05
N ALA A 406 0.95 -17.48 -8.76
CA ALA A 406 0.06 -18.51 -8.26
C ALA A 406 -1.42 -18.21 -8.54
N GLU A 407 -1.84 -16.95 -8.28
CA GLU A 407 -3.22 -16.53 -8.52
C GLU A 407 -3.57 -16.58 -10.00
N ALA A 408 -2.70 -16.04 -10.88
CA ALA A 408 -2.94 -16.05 -12.31
C ALA A 408 -3.06 -17.48 -12.88
N GLN A 409 -2.18 -18.40 -12.45
CA GLN A 409 -2.24 -19.80 -12.86
C GLN A 409 -3.50 -20.53 -12.33
N ALA A 410 -3.89 -20.23 -11.10
CA ALA A 410 -5.10 -20.79 -10.49
C ALA A 410 -6.39 -20.29 -11.17
N GLU A 411 -6.44 -18.99 -11.50
CA GLU A 411 -7.58 -18.38 -12.22
C GLU A 411 -7.70 -18.90 -13.64
N LEU A 412 -6.59 -19.31 -14.26
CA LEU A 412 -6.57 -20.01 -15.56
C LEU A 412 -6.90 -21.50 -15.43
N GLY A 413 -6.94 -22.05 -14.21
CA GLY A 413 -7.20 -23.48 -13.97
C GLY A 413 -6.05 -24.40 -14.35
N VAL A 414 -4.82 -23.90 -14.40
CA VAL A 414 -3.64 -24.65 -14.89
C VAL A 414 -2.52 -24.79 -13.86
N ILE A 415 -2.68 -24.25 -12.65
CA ILE A 415 -1.67 -24.36 -11.58
C ILE A 415 -1.40 -25.84 -11.24
N THR A 416 -0.12 -26.17 -11.06
CA THR A 416 0.36 -27.51 -10.71
C THR A 416 0.88 -27.59 -9.28
N ASP A 417 1.04 -28.82 -8.74
CA ASP A 417 1.67 -29.02 -7.43
C ASP A 417 3.07 -28.43 -7.36
N SER A 418 3.86 -28.51 -8.43
CA SER A 418 5.20 -27.93 -8.47
C SER A 418 5.18 -26.39 -8.43
N GLU A 419 4.22 -25.76 -9.08
CA GLU A 419 4.04 -24.29 -9.01
C GLU A 419 3.49 -23.85 -7.66
N TRP A 420 2.62 -24.64 -7.06
CA TRP A 420 2.17 -24.44 -5.69
C TRP A 420 3.35 -24.48 -4.70
N ALA A 421 4.18 -25.52 -4.77
CA ALA A 421 5.35 -25.69 -3.92
C ALA A 421 6.38 -24.54 -4.09
N LEU A 422 6.54 -24.06 -5.33
CA LEU A 422 7.42 -22.93 -5.68
C LEU A 422 6.91 -21.60 -5.12
N THR A 423 5.59 -21.42 -4.99
CA THR A 423 4.95 -20.15 -4.64
C THR A 423 4.38 -20.17 -3.23
N VAL A 424 3.12 -20.53 -3.06
CA VAL A 424 2.44 -20.58 -1.75
C VAL A 424 3.17 -21.50 -0.78
N GLY A 425 3.60 -22.67 -1.26
CA GLY A 425 4.36 -23.62 -0.45
C GLY A 425 5.67 -23.04 0.10
N ALA A 426 6.40 -22.28 -0.72
CA ALA A 426 7.63 -21.62 -0.30
C ALA A 426 7.39 -20.53 0.78
N LEU A 427 6.32 -19.73 0.63
CA LEU A 427 5.92 -18.73 1.62
C LEU A 427 5.55 -19.38 2.96
N ARG A 428 4.79 -20.48 2.91
CA ARG A 428 4.40 -21.27 4.09
C ARG A 428 5.62 -21.88 4.80
N LYS A 429 6.56 -22.45 4.05
CA LYS A 429 7.82 -22.97 4.62
C LYS A 429 8.61 -21.89 5.36
N ARG A 430 8.75 -20.68 4.75
CA ARG A 430 9.37 -19.55 5.43
C ARG A 430 8.63 -19.16 6.72
N ALA A 431 7.32 -19.27 6.72
CA ALA A 431 6.43 -19.01 7.87
C ALA A 431 6.43 -20.14 8.92
N GLY A 432 7.27 -21.16 8.77
CA GLY A 432 7.36 -22.29 9.70
C GLY A 432 6.22 -23.30 9.56
N ILE A 433 5.43 -23.24 8.50
CA ILE A 433 4.35 -24.18 8.23
C ILE A 433 4.92 -25.41 7.52
N THR A 434 4.57 -26.60 8.01
CA THR A 434 5.10 -27.88 7.51
C THR A 434 4.10 -28.65 6.65
N GLY A 435 2.79 -28.45 6.83
CA GLY A 435 1.75 -29.13 6.06
C GLY A 435 1.19 -28.28 4.92
N GLY A 436 0.71 -28.96 3.84
CA GLY A 436 0.08 -28.29 2.69
C GLY A 436 1.02 -27.41 1.88
N THR A 437 2.34 -27.72 1.87
CA THR A 437 3.35 -26.93 1.17
C THR A 437 3.76 -27.49 -0.17
N GLU A 438 3.49 -28.77 -0.45
CA GLU A 438 3.97 -29.46 -1.65
C GLU A 438 2.89 -29.72 -2.70
N THR A 439 1.65 -29.82 -2.26
CA THR A 439 0.53 -30.20 -3.13
C THR A 439 -0.62 -29.21 -3.00
N LEU A 440 -1.39 -29.10 -4.08
CA LEU A 440 -2.59 -28.28 -4.12
C LEU A 440 -3.61 -28.69 -3.05
N PRO A 441 -4.26 -27.73 -2.38
CA PRO A 441 -5.32 -28.04 -1.45
C PRO A 441 -6.54 -28.61 -2.16
N THR A 442 -7.14 -29.65 -1.58
CA THR A 442 -8.32 -30.34 -2.11
C THR A 442 -9.59 -30.08 -1.29
N THR A 443 -9.44 -29.52 -0.11
CA THR A 443 -10.53 -29.29 0.84
C THR A 443 -10.77 -27.80 1.03
N VAL A 444 -12.03 -27.39 0.94
CA VAL A 444 -12.46 -26.01 1.22
C VAL A 444 -12.40 -25.74 2.72
N ASP A 445 -11.69 -24.67 3.13
CA ASP A 445 -11.81 -24.14 4.47
C ASP A 445 -13.17 -23.40 4.61
N SER A 446 -14.09 -24.01 5.32
CA SER A 446 -15.46 -23.48 5.47
C SER A 446 -15.53 -22.19 6.28
N TYR A 447 -14.57 -21.94 7.19
CA TYR A 447 -14.50 -20.67 7.91
C TYR A 447 -14.07 -19.55 6.95
N LEU A 448 -12.98 -19.75 6.24
CA LEU A 448 -12.45 -18.77 5.28
C LEU A 448 -13.47 -18.46 4.19
N GLN A 449 -14.10 -19.50 3.61
CA GLN A 449 -15.13 -19.34 2.61
C GLN A 449 -16.30 -18.52 3.14
N ARG A 450 -16.94 -18.95 4.22
CA ARG A 450 -18.13 -18.29 4.75
C ARG A 450 -17.87 -16.85 5.20
N THR A 451 -16.70 -16.59 5.77
CA THR A 451 -16.39 -15.30 6.39
C THR A 451 -15.91 -14.26 5.38
N PHE A 452 -15.10 -14.66 4.39
CA PHE A 452 -14.41 -13.73 3.51
C PHE A 452 -14.77 -13.89 2.02
N TYR A 453 -15.06 -15.11 1.56
CA TYR A 453 -15.19 -15.39 0.13
C TYR A 453 -16.32 -16.38 -0.15
N PRO A 454 -17.59 -16.05 0.17
CA PRO A 454 -18.70 -17.01 0.10
C PRO A 454 -18.92 -17.60 -1.29
N ASP A 455 -18.59 -16.85 -2.33
CA ASP A 455 -18.78 -17.25 -3.73
C ASP A 455 -17.60 -18.05 -4.32
N VAL A 456 -16.51 -18.23 -3.56
CA VAL A 456 -15.33 -18.96 -4.02
C VAL A 456 -15.41 -20.43 -3.59
N THR A 457 -15.57 -21.32 -4.54
CA THR A 457 -15.69 -22.78 -4.31
C THR A 457 -14.38 -23.54 -4.52
N SER A 458 -13.38 -22.91 -5.18
CA SER A 458 -12.06 -23.50 -5.40
C SER A 458 -11.23 -23.47 -4.12
N PRO A 459 -10.82 -24.64 -3.57
CA PRO A 459 -9.94 -24.66 -2.40
C PRO A 459 -8.58 -24.01 -2.71
N VAL A 460 -8.09 -24.12 -3.93
CA VAL A 460 -6.82 -23.52 -4.37
C VAL A 460 -6.90 -21.99 -4.33
N LEU A 461 -7.94 -21.40 -4.91
CA LEU A 461 -8.13 -19.94 -4.90
C LEU A 461 -8.35 -19.40 -3.48
N LEU A 462 -9.11 -20.11 -2.64
CA LEU A 462 -9.30 -19.73 -1.24
C LEU A 462 -7.96 -19.65 -0.50
N GLU A 463 -7.12 -20.67 -0.65
CA GLU A 463 -5.83 -20.73 0.03
C GLU A 463 -4.83 -19.70 -0.53
N ILE A 464 -4.86 -19.39 -1.84
CA ILE A 464 -4.06 -18.31 -2.42
C ILE A 464 -4.51 -16.94 -1.86
N ARG A 465 -5.82 -16.70 -1.76
CA ARG A 465 -6.34 -15.46 -1.19
C ARG A 465 -6.01 -15.32 0.31
N ARG A 466 -6.04 -16.42 1.07
CA ARG A 466 -5.54 -16.46 2.45
C ARG A 466 -4.08 -16.06 2.52
N GLU A 467 -3.25 -16.75 1.75
CA GLU A 467 -1.81 -16.55 1.75
C GLU A 467 -1.45 -15.12 1.37
N ARG A 468 -2.13 -14.57 0.34
CA ARG A 468 -1.93 -13.20 -0.11
C ARG A 468 -2.33 -12.18 0.97
N ALA A 469 -3.46 -12.38 1.63
CA ALA A 469 -3.91 -11.49 2.70
C ALA A 469 -2.94 -11.47 3.89
N ILE A 470 -2.43 -12.65 4.30
CA ILE A 470 -1.48 -12.78 5.41
C ILE A 470 -0.11 -12.21 5.03
N GLU A 471 0.41 -12.59 3.87
CA GLU A 471 1.74 -12.20 3.43
C GLU A 471 1.86 -10.69 3.20
N LEU A 472 0.85 -10.08 2.57
CA LEU A 472 0.87 -8.68 2.15
C LEU A 472 0.10 -7.75 3.10
N VAL A 473 -0.30 -8.22 4.29
CA VAL A 473 -1.00 -7.39 5.26
C VAL A 473 -0.23 -6.10 5.57
N ALA A 474 -0.89 -4.96 5.59
CA ALA A 474 -0.31 -3.63 5.80
C ALA A 474 0.65 -3.14 4.69
N GLU A 475 0.63 -3.74 3.50
CA GLU A 475 1.48 -3.30 2.37
C GLU A 475 0.71 -2.51 1.30
N GLY A 476 -0.54 -2.13 1.57
CA GLY A 476 -1.36 -1.32 0.67
C GLY A 476 -2.04 -2.10 -0.46
N MET A 477 -2.05 -3.45 -0.37
CA MET A 477 -2.62 -4.29 -1.43
C MET A 477 -4.07 -4.70 -1.16
N ARG A 478 -4.51 -4.70 0.11
CA ARG A 478 -5.79 -5.30 0.48
C ARG A 478 -6.99 -4.60 -0.11
N PHE A 479 -6.99 -3.28 -0.16
CA PHE A 479 -8.09 -2.51 -0.74
C PHE A 479 -8.27 -2.81 -2.23
N ASP A 480 -7.17 -2.90 -2.98
CA ASP A 480 -7.20 -3.27 -4.40
C ASP A 480 -7.67 -4.70 -4.60
N ASP A 481 -7.25 -5.64 -3.74
CA ASP A 481 -7.71 -7.02 -3.75
C ASP A 481 -9.23 -7.13 -3.53
N LEU A 482 -9.76 -6.39 -2.55
CA LEU A 482 -11.21 -6.35 -2.29
C LEU A 482 -11.99 -5.77 -3.47
N ARG A 483 -11.46 -4.72 -4.11
CA ARG A 483 -12.10 -4.10 -5.28
C ARG A 483 -12.08 -5.02 -6.49
N ARG A 484 -10.91 -5.59 -6.84
CA ARG A 484 -10.79 -6.43 -8.03
C ARG A 484 -11.53 -7.77 -7.91
N TRP A 485 -11.69 -8.32 -6.70
CA TRP A 485 -12.48 -9.53 -6.44
C TRP A 485 -13.96 -9.25 -6.16
N LYS A 486 -14.40 -7.99 -6.20
CA LYS A 486 -15.76 -7.55 -5.89
C LYS A 486 -16.22 -7.93 -4.47
N CYS A 487 -15.32 -7.85 -3.50
CA CYS A 487 -15.53 -8.18 -2.09
C CYS A 487 -15.56 -6.93 -1.18
N GLY A 488 -15.86 -5.74 -1.71
CA GLY A 488 -15.79 -4.48 -0.96
C GLY A 488 -16.73 -4.41 0.25
N SER A 489 -17.88 -5.09 0.21
CA SER A 489 -18.83 -5.16 1.34
C SER A 489 -18.23 -5.72 2.63
N LEU A 490 -17.12 -6.46 2.55
CA LEU A 490 -16.42 -6.94 3.75
C LEU A 490 -15.94 -5.79 4.64
N MET A 491 -15.66 -4.63 4.08
CA MET A 491 -15.27 -3.45 4.86
C MET A 491 -16.40 -2.94 5.77
N GLU A 492 -17.66 -3.17 5.42
CA GLU A 492 -18.82 -2.85 6.26
C GLU A 492 -19.18 -4.02 7.19
N THR A 493 -19.23 -5.24 6.64
CA THR A 493 -19.88 -6.38 7.30
C THR A 493 -19.02 -7.07 8.36
N LEU A 494 -17.68 -7.00 8.24
CA LEU A 494 -16.81 -7.64 9.23
C LEU A 494 -16.72 -6.79 10.51
N PRO A 495 -17.05 -7.35 11.68
CA PRO A 495 -16.94 -6.63 12.94
C PRO A 495 -15.48 -6.37 13.31
N TRP A 496 -15.22 -5.25 13.97
CA TRP A 496 -13.92 -4.98 14.56
C TRP A 496 -13.75 -5.69 15.90
N SER A 497 -13.79 -7.02 15.84
CA SER A 497 -13.63 -7.91 17.00
C SER A 497 -12.17 -8.06 17.39
N GLY A 498 -11.92 -8.18 18.68
CA GLY A 498 -10.62 -8.29 19.30
C GLY A 498 -10.43 -9.59 20.09
N ILE A 499 -9.47 -9.58 20.99
CA ILE A 499 -9.12 -10.74 21.83
C ILE A 499 -10.29 -11.20 22.69
N HIS A 500 -10.30 -12.49 22.99
CA HIS A 500 -11.19 -13.08 23.97
C HIS A 500 -10.67 -12.84 25.39
N ILE A 501 -11.60 -12.54 26.31
CA ILE A 501 -11.33 -12.39 27.74
C ILE A 501 -12.25 -13.29 28.56
N PRO A 502 -11.76 -13.90 29.65
CA PRO A 502 -12.55 -14.86 30.40
C PRO A 502 -13.74 -14.24 31.17
N GLY A 503 -13.68 -12.93 31.48
CA GLY A 503 -14.73 -12.22 32.18
C GLY A 503 -14.40 -10.79 32.49
N LEU A 504 -15.40 -10.07 32.99
CA LEU A 504 -15.27 -8.72 33.53
C LEU A 504 -15.01 -8.75 35.04
N GLU A 505 -14.56 -7.60 35.59
CA GLU A 505 -14.28 -7.40 37.02
C GLU A 505 -13.29 -8.43 37.61
N GLN A 506 -12.34 -8.89 36.76
CA GLN A 506 -11.26 -9.79 37.16
C GLN A 506 -9.98 -9.48 36.36
N PRO A 507 -8.80 -9.78 36.94
CA PRO A 507 -7.53 -9.56 36.25
C PRO A 507 -7.35 -10.55 35.10
N VAL A 508 -6.69 -10.09 34.02
CA VAL A 508 -6.40 -10.86 32.82
C VAL A 508 -4.91 -10.78 32.53
N ASP A 509 -4.27 -11.94 32.47
CA ASP A 509 -2.93 -12.14 31.92
C ASP A 509 -3.09 -12.45 30.43
N VAL A 510 -2.71 -11.51 29.57
CA VAL A 510 -2.96 -11.60 28.13
C VAL A 510 -1.92 -12.50 27.46
N ASN A 511 -0.64 -12.36 27.83
CA ASN A 511 0.45 -13.07 27.15
C ASN A 511 0.83 -14.41 27.81
N GLY A 512 0.24 -14.73 28.97
CA GLY A 512 0.45 -16.00 29.68
C GLY A 512 1.79 -16.06 30.43
N ASP A 513 2.33 -14.92 30.87
CA ASP A 513 3.61 -14.85 31.59
C ASP A 513 3.45 -14.87 33.13
N GLY A 514 2.21 -14.97 33.63
CA GLY A 514 1.88 -14.98 35.05
C GLY A 514 1.71 -13.57 35.66
N VAL A 515 1.80 -12.52 34.86
CA VAL A 515 1.57 -11.14 35.28
C VAL A 515 0.25 -10.65 34.73
N ASN A 516 -0.58 -10.02 35.57
CA ASN A 516 -1.84 -9.46 35.13
C ASN A 516 -1.62 -8.16 34.34
N ASP A 517 -2.08 -8.13 33.09
CA ASP A 517 -1.92 -7.01 32.17
C ASP A 517 -3.10 -6.05 32.21
N TYR A 518 -4.33 -6.58 32.39
CA TYR A 518 -5.57 -5.80 32.33
C TYR A 518 -6.58 -6.22 33.39
N TYR A 519 -7.47 -5.28 33.68
CA TYR A 519 -8.69 -5.47 34.47
C TYR A 519 -9.84 -4.75 33.76
N PHE A 520 -10.70 -5.49 33.08
CA PHE A 520 -11.82 -4.91 32.33
C PHE A 520 -13.01 -4.66 33.24
N THR A 521 -13.55 -3.44 33.21
CA THR A 521 -14.64 -3.01 34.10
C THR A 521 -15.69 -2.18 33.35
N GLU A 522 -16.95 -2.34 33.71
CA GLU A 522 -18.04 -1.45 33.30
C GLU A 522 -18.12 -0.20 34.17
N GLY A 523 -17.50 -0.23 35.33
CA GLY A 523 -17.45 0.89 36.28
C GLY A 523 -16.38 1.93 35.95
N GLU A 524 -16.27 2.93 36.82
CA GLU A 524 -15.19 3.90 36.75
C GLU A 524 -13.84 3.24 37.09
N VAL A 525 -12.78 3.57 36.33
CA VAL A 525 -11.42 3.07 36.61
C VAL A 525 -10.99 3.35 38.06
N ALA A 526 -11.43 4.49 38.61
CA ALA A 526 -11.14 4.87 40.00
C ALA A 526 -11.76 3.89 41.02
N SER A 527 -12.82 3.18 40.64
CA SER A 527 -13.52 2.22 41.49
C SER A 527 -12.94 0.81 41.43
N ALA A 528 -12.02 0.55 40.50
CA ALA A 528 -11.34 -0.74 40.43
C ALA A 528 -10.56 -1.02 41.74
N PRO A 529 -10.38 -2.32 42.12
CA PRO A 529 -9.55 -2.68 43.27
C PRO A 529 -8.17 -2.04 43.19
N ALA A 530 -7.64 -1.60 44.33
CA ALA A 530 -6.38 -0.84 44.40
C ALA A 530 -5.21 -1.54 43.66
N ALA A 531 -5.18 -2.88 43.70
CA ALA A 531 -4.18 -3.68 43.02
C ALA A 531 -4.25 -3.59 41.48
N TYR A 532 -5.40 -3.25 40.92
CA TYR A 532 -5.66 -3.30 39.46
C TYR A 532 -5.96 -1.93 38.83
N LYS A 533 -5.98 -0.84 39.60
CA LYS A 533 -6.28 0.52 39.09
C LYS A 533 -5.42 0.93 37.91
N ASN A 534 -4.13 0.60 37.95
CA ASN A 534 -3.17 0.98 36.89
C ASN A 534 -3.39 0.21 35.57
N ILE A 535 -3.99 -0.97 35.65
CA ILE A 535 -4.26 -1.85 34.50
C ILE A 535 -5.76 -1.87 34.12
N ALA A 536 -6.60 -1.08 34.81
CA ALA A 536 -8.03 -1.05 34.56
C ALA A 536 -8.35 -0.38 33.21
N VAL A 537 -9.28 -1.01 32.47
CA VAL A 537 -9.80 -0.58 31.17
C VAL A 537 -11.33 -0.57 31.24
N ARG A 538 -11.94 0.58 30.93
CA ARG A 538 -13.40 0.69 30.83
C ARG A 538 -13.90 0.05 29.54
N VAL A 539 -15.00 -0.67 29.64
CA VAL A 539 -15.73 -1.23 28.51
C VAL A 539 -17.23 -0.94 28.65
N ASN A 540 -17.99 -1.14 27.57
CA ASN A 540 -19.46 -1.04 27.56
C ASN A 540 -20.01 0.34 27.98
N GLN A 541 -19.26 1.40 27.72
CA GLN A 541 -19.66 2.77 28.05
C GLN A 541 -19.70 3.66 26.82
N ASP A 542 -20.67 4.55 26.75
CA ASP A 542 -20.75 5.54 25.69
C ASP A 542 -19.49 6.42 25.66
N GLY A 543 -18.96 6.64 24.46
CA GLY A 543 -17.75 7.43 24.24
C GLY A 543 -16.42 6.72 24.51
N VAL A 544 -16.42 5.50 25.05
CA VAL A 544 -15.20 4.69 25.24
C VAL A 544 -14.83 3.94 23.96
N GLY A 545 -15.81 3.52 23.17
CA GLY A 545 -15.61 2.82 21.90
C GLY A 545 -15.32 1.33 22.04
N LEU A 546 -14.73 0.89 23.15
CA LEU A 546 -14.40 -0.51 23.42
C LEU A 546 -15.53 -1.18 24.20
N TYR A 547 -16.02 -2.30 23.66
CA TYR A 547 -17.07 -3.11 24.27
C TYR A 547 -16.55 -4.51 24.54
N ALA A 548 -17.12 -5.16 25.57
CA ALA A 548 -16.96 -6.58 25.84
C ALA A 548 -18.31 -7.25 25.53
N GLU A 549 -18.40 -7.94 24.41
CA GLU A 549 -19.60 -8.64 23.99
C GLU A 549 -19.55 -10.09 24.45
N ALA A 550 -20.65 -10.59 25.00
CA ALA A 550 -20.72 -11.97 25.45
C ALA A 550 -20.43 -12.96 24.30
N ASN A 551 -19.44 -13.81 24.50
CA ASN A 551 -19.15 -14.87 23.55
C ASN A 551 -20.18 -15.99 23.70
N PRO A 552 -20.73 -16.57 22.61
CA PRO A 552 -21.75 -17.61 22.67
C PRO A 552 -21.36 -18.85 23.46
N VAL A 553 -20.08 -19.12 23.63
CA VAL A 553 -19.57 -20.30 24.37
C VAL A 553 -19.27 -19.95 25.82
N SER A 554 -18.38 -18.97 26.04
CA SER A 554 -18.04 -18.48 27.39
C SER A 554 -17.25 -17.16 27.29
N GLY A 555 -17.24 -16.39 28.39
CA GLY A 555 -16.48 -15.13 28.46
C GLY A 555 -16.99 -14.04 27.53
N TYR A 556 -16.08 -13.18 27.09
CA TYR A 556 -16.41 -12.02 26.24
C TYR A 556 -15.36 -11.86 25.15
N ASP A 557 -15.79 -11.34 24.01
CA ASP A 557 -14.89 -10.85 22.96
C ASP A 557 -14.84 -9.31 23.02
N LEU A 558 -13.64 -8.74 22.95
CA LEU A 558 -13.53 -7.30 22.81
C LEU A 558 -14.02 -6.88 21.42
N VAL A 559 -14.77 -5.79 21.34
CA VAL A 559 -15.28 -5.23 20.08
C VAL A 559 -15.11 -3.72 20.11
N TYR A 560 -14.50 -3.15 19.07
CA TYR A 560 -14.40 -1.71 18.93
C TYR A 560 -15.52 -1.18 18.04
N LYS A 561 -16.37 -0.29 18.57
CA LYS A 561 -17.59 0.20 17.89
C LYS A 561 -17.48 1.64 17.38
N THR A 562 -16.65 2.49 17.98
CA THR A 562 -16.52 3.87 17.54
C THR A 562 -15.92 3.91 16.13
N GLY A 563 -16.63 4.52 15.18
CA GLY A 563 -16.25 4.52 13.76
C GLY A 563 -16.51 3.20 13.02
N ALA A 564 -16.69 2.08 13.73
CA ALA A 564 -17.05 0.81 13.10
C ALA A 564 -18.46 0.87 12.47
N GLY A 565 -19.42 1.46 13.18
CA GLY A 565 -20.79 1.65 12.72
C GLY A 565 -20.97 2.72 11.63
N ASP A 566 -19.94 3.53 11.38
CA ASP A 566 -19.97 4.54 10.32
C ASP A 566 -19.59 3.97 8.95
N ARG A 567 -19.04 2.75 8.91
CA ARG A 567 -18.61 2.11 7.66
C ARG A 567 -19.82 1.71 6.84
N TYR A 568 -19.78 2.04 5.57
CA TYR A 568 -20.85 1.75 4.65
C TYR A 568 -20.33 1.43 3.26
N TRP A 569 -20.82 0.35 2.68
CA TRP A 569 -20.53 -0.04 1.32
C TRP A 569 -21.82 0.01 0.49
N TYR A 570 -21.87 0.92 -0.49
CA TYR A 570 -23.07 1.13 -1.27
C TYR A 570 -23.42 -0.11 -2.10
N PRO A 571 -24.70 -0.58 -2.04
CA PRO A 571 -25.15 -1.78 -2.77
C PRO A 571 -25.05 -1.64 -4.31
N ASP A 572 -25.08 -0.42 -4.82
CA ASP A 572 -24.92 -0.13 -6.26
C ASP A 572 -23.48 -0.34 -6.76
N GLY A 573 -22.53 -0.52 -5.85
CA GLY A 573 -21.13 -0.80 -6.19
C GLY A 573 -20.31 0.44 -6.57
N ARG A 574 -20.81 1.66 -6.34
CA ARG A 574 -20.11 2.91 -6.70
C ARG A 574 -18.68 2.99 -6.14
N GLN A 575 -18.43 2.43 -4.96
CA GLN A 575 -17.14 2.49 -4.29
C GLN A 575 -16.07 1.54 -4.86
N TYR A 576 -16.40 0.75 -5.89
CA TYR A 576 -15.36 0.03 -6.64
C TYR A 576 -14.50 0.95 -7.50
N LEU A 577 -15.02 2.14 -7.86
CA LEU A 577 -14.28 3.21 -8.54
C LEU A 577 -14.60 4.55 -7.87
N TYR A 578 -13.64 5.46 -7.91
CA TYR A 578 -13.86 6.83 -7.45
C TYR A 578 -14.60 7.64 -8.54
N PRO A 579 -15.38 8.66 -8.16
CA PRO A 579 -16.01 9.54 -9.13
C PRO A 579 -15.00 10.48 -9.78
N ILE A 580 -15.29 10.90 -11.01
CA ILE A 580 -14.66 12.08 -11.58
C ILE A 580 -15.14 13.30 -10.76
N PRO A 581 -14.22 14.12 -10.22
CA PRO A 581 -14.62 15.27 -9.38
C PRO A 581 -15.56 16.23 -10.11
N ALA A 582 -16.61 16.67 -9.46
CA ALA A 582 -17.58 17.61 -10.03
C ALA A 582 -16.91 18.90 -10.55
N LYS A 583 -15.84 19.35 -9.89
CA LYS A 583 -15.03 20.46 -10.38
C LYS A 583 -14.46 20.19 -11.78
N VAL A 584 -13.96 19.00 -12.03
CA VAL A 584 -13.39 18.60 -13.34
C VAL A 584 -14.47 18.64 -14.41
N ILE A 585 -15.64 18.06 -14.12
CA ILE A 585 -16.78 18.07 -15.06
C ILE A 585 -17.18 19.50 -15.38
N ARG A 586 -17.22 20.40 -14.40
CA ARG A 586 -17.49 21.83 -14.62
C ARG A 586 -16.40 22.51 -15.45
N ASP A 587 -15.13 22.21 -15.21
CA ASP A 587 -14.00 22.79 -15.95
C ASP A 587 -14.06 22.38 -17.44
N TYR A 588 -14.37 21.10 -17.74
CA TYR A 588 -14.60 20.62 -19.11
C TYR A 588 -15.78 21.37 -19.78
N ARG A 589 -16.91 21.48 -19.09
CA ARG A 589 -18.09 22.19 -19.59
C ARG A 589 -17.79 23.66 -19.88
N ASN A 590 -17.07 24.33 -19.00
CA ASN A 590 -16.68 25.73 -19.17
C ASN A 590 -15.75 25.94 -20.39
N ALA A 591 -14.94 24.92 -20.70
CA ALA A 591 -14.08 24.90 -21.87
C ALA A 591 -14.83 24.48 -23.17
N GLY A 592 -16.11 24.11 -23.08
CA GLY A 592 -16.93 23.67 -24.23
C GLY A 592 -16.81 22.16 -24.54
N TYR A 593 -16.33 21.36 -23.58
CA TYR A 593 -16.13 19.92 -23.73
C TYR A 593 -16.93 19.13 -22.70
N THR A 594 -16.94 17.82 -22.85
CA THR A 594 -17.57 16.89 -21.91
C THR A 594 -16.58 15.81 -21.46
N ILE A 595 -16.73 15.35 -20.22
CA ILE A 595 -16.11 14.16 -19.70
C ILE A 595 -17.20 13.31 -19.04
N SER A 596 -17.23 12.02 -19.37
CA SER A 596 -18.19 11.07 -18.81
C SER A 596 -17.86 10.75 -17.35
N GLN A 597 -18.89 10.51 -16.55
CA GLN A 597 -18.77 10.06 -15.15
C GLN A 597 -18.78 8.53 -15.08
N ASN A 598 -18.34 7.95 -13.96
CA ASN A 598 -18.63 6.56 -13.63
C ASN A 598 -20.14 6.41 -13.38
N PRO A 599 -20.82 5.41 -14.00
CA PRO A 599 -22.29 5.35 -14.04
C PRO A 599 -22.97 5.40 -12.68
N GLU A 600 -22.37 4.78 -11.67
CA GLU A 600 -22.92 4.73 -10.31
C GLU A 600 -22.87 6.10 -9.58
N TRP A 601 -22.10 7.05 -10.13
CA TRP A 601 -21.96 8.42 -9.61
C TRP A 601 -22.69 9.50 -10.46
N ASP A 602 -23.36 9.10 -11.55
CA ASP A 602 -24.02 10.05 -12.47
C ASP A 602 -25.20 10.81 -11.84
N ASN A 603 -25.77 10.29 -10.77
CA ASN A 603 -26.98 10.84 -10.13
C ASN A 603 -26.69 11.70 -8.89
N GLU A 604 -25.45 12.10 -8.64
CA GLU A 604 -25.05 12.92 -7.47
C GLU A 604 -24.74 14.37 -7.81
#